data_5703dc5b4a8e471b6c7a626c47e461ce
#
_entry.id   5703dc5b4a8e471b6c7a626c47e461ce
#
_cell.length_a   1.000
_cell.length_b   1.000
_cell.length_c   1.000
_cell.angle_alpha   90.00
_cell.angle_beta   90.00
_cell.angle_gamma   90.00
#
_symmetry.space_group_name_H-M   'P 1'
#
loop_
_entity.id
_entity.type
_entity.pdbx_description
1 polymer ?
#
loop_
_entity_poly.entity_id
_entity_poly.type
_entity_poly.pdbx_seq_one_letter_code
_entity_poly.pdbx_strand_id
1 'polypeptide(L)'
;MVELSLVEFPADDPERARRFWEGLLGVPFGERKEGEGRGRQTREGGVPLGLHERAPGPGDRFSLPYFDVADVAEALVRVQELGGEVVHPGERWAICRDSEGSPFGLARS
;
A
#
# COMPACT_ATOMS: atom_id res chain seq x y z
N MET A 1 13.09 -9.48 -9.04
CA MET A 1 11.71 -9.46 -9.56
C MET A 1 10.84 -8.60 -8.67
N VAL A 2 9.91 -7.87 -9.26
CA VAL A 2 8.97 -7.01 -8.52
C VAL A 2 7.69 -7.79 -8.29
N GLU A 3 7.21 -7.82 -7.04
CA GLU A 3 6.02 -8.58 -6.68
C GLU A 3 5.00 -7.70 -5.97
N LEU A 4 3.71 -7.97 -6.22
CA LEU A 4 2.64 -7.36 -5.46
C LEU A 4 2.71 -7.87 -4.02
N SER A 5 2.90 -6.96 -3.06
CA SER A 5 3.16 -7.33 -1.67
C SER A 5 2.07 -6.92 -0.69
N LEU A 6 1.21 -5.96 -1.07
CA LEU A 6 0.21 -5.42 -0.16
C LEU A 6 -0.81 -4.62 -0.97
N VAL A 7 -2.08 -4.66 -0.56
CA VAL A 7 -3.08 -3.74 -1.06
C VAL A 7 -3.64 -2.98 0.15
N GLU A 8 -3.50 -1.66 0.14
CA GLU A 8 -3.97 -0.79 1.21
C GLU A 8 -5.34 -0.22 0.86
N PHE A 9 -6.23 -0.19 1.84
CA PHE A 9 -7.53 0.45 1.71
C PHE A 9 -7.68 1.55 2.76
N PRO A 10 -7.98 2.79 2.37
CA PRO A 10 -8.30 3.85 3.32
C PRO A 10 -9.76 3.72 3.76
N ALA A 11 -10.05 4.14 4.99
CA ALA A 11 -11.39 4.06 5.53
C ALA A 11 -11.72 5.31 6.36
N ASP A 12 -12.92 5.84 6.17
CA ASP A 12 -13.41 6.92 7.01
C ASP A 12 -13.71 6.40 8.42
N ASP A 13 -14.17 5.16 8.49
CA ASP A 13 -14.41 4.45 9.76
C ASP A 13 -13.70 3.10 9.68
N PRO A 14 -12.46 3.01 10.19
CA PRO A 14 -11.67 1.78 10.09
C PRO A 14 -12.34 0.56 10.72
N GLU A 15 -13.08 0.74 11.81
CA GLU A 15 -13.74 -0.36 12.48
C GLU A 15 -14.89 -0.91 11.64
N ARG A 16 -15.64 -0.03 10.99
CA ARG A 16 -16.72 -0.44 10.08
C ARG A 16 -16.14 -1.17 8.87
N ALA A 17 -15.04 -0.66 8.32
CA ALA A 17 -14.36 -1.29 7.20
C ALA A 17 -13.81 -2.67 7.58
N ARG A 18 -13.24 -2.79 8.78
CA ARG A 18 -12.74 -4.07 9.27
C ARG A 18 -13.84 -5.10 9.34
N ARG A 19 -15.00 -4.75 9.90
CA ARG A 19 -16.13 -5.67 9.97
C ARG A 19 -16.62 -6.11 8.59
N PHE A 20 -16.65 -5.18 7.65
CA PHE A 20 -17.03 -5.48 6.27
C PHE A 20 -16.09 -6.51 5.65
N TRP A 21 -14.79 -6.20 5.67
CA TRP A 21 -13.79 -7.05 5.02
C TRP A 21 -13.62 -8.40 5.69
N GLU A 22 -13.62 -8.42 7.03
CA GLU A 22 -13.54 -9.70 7.76
C GLU A 22 -14.75 -10.58 7.47
N GLY A 23 -15.92 -9.96 7.38
CA GLY A 23 -17.13 -10.70 7.07
C GLY A 23 -17.13 -11.27 5.65
N LEU A 24 -16.64 -10.47 4.70
CA LEU A 24 -16.63 -10.90 3.30
C LEU A 24 -15.54 -11.95 3.04
N LEU A 25 -14.36 -11.75 3.58
CA LEU A 25 -13.20 -12.58 3.25
C LEU A 25 -13.01 -13.77 4.18
N GLY A 26 -13.57 -13.71 5.38
CA GLY A 26 -13.42 -14.79 6.35
C GLY A 26 -12.03 -14.85 7.00
N VAL A 27 -11.25 -13.76 6.93
CA VAL A 27 -9.94 -13.68 7.57
C VAL A 27 -9.86 -12.45 8.46
N PRO A 28 -9.14 -12.51 9.58
CA PRO A 28 -9.04 -11.37 10.49
C PRO A 28 -8.03 -10.33 10.03
N PHE A 29 -8.29 -9.07 10.38
CA PHE A 29 -7.32 -7.98 10.25
C PHE A 29 -6.72 -7.72 11.62
N GLY A 30 -5.49 -8.17 11.82
CA GLY A 30 -4.77 -8.01 13.07
C GLY A 30 -3.99 -6.73 13.13
N GLU A 31 -3.49 -6.41 14.32
CA GLU A 31 -2.66 -5.23 14.51
C GLU A 31 -1.34 -5.36 13.73
N ARG A 32 -0.85 -4.23 13.26
CA ARG A 32 0.42 -4.17 12.56
C ARG A 32 1.58 -4.22 13.53
N LYS A 33 2.70 -4.74 13.04
CA LYS A 33 3.95 -4.77 13.77
C LYS A 33 4.68 -3.45 13.57
N GLU A 34 5.66 -3.22 14.41
CA GLU A 34 6.53 -2.05 14.28
C GLU A 34 7.12 -2.01 12.87
N GLY A 35 7.12 -0.83 12.26
CA GLY A 35 7.62 -0.63 10.90
C GLY A 35 6.62 -0.88 9.79
N GLU A 36 5.45 -1.42 10.11
CA GLU A 36 4.41 -1.69 9.10
C GLU A 36 3.44 -0.52 8.90
N GLY A 37 3.57 0.52 9.70
CA GLY A 37 2.68 1.68 9.61
C GLY A 37 1.45 1.54 10.48
N ARG A 38 0.55 2.51 10.36
CA ARG A 38 -0.69 2.55 11.15
C ARG A 38 -1.73 1.63 10.54
N GLY A 39 -2.69 1.23 11.37
CA GLY A 39 -3.83 0.44 10.93
C GLY A 39 -3.70 -1.02 11.21
N ARG A 40 -4.37 -1.83 10.42
CA ARG A 40 -4.43 -3.27 10.56
C ARG A 40 -4.18 -3.94 9.22
N GLN A 41 -3.82 -5.22 9.26
CA GLN A 41 -3.68 -5.97 8.01
C GLN A 41 -3.95 -7.45 8.23
N THR A 42 -4.26 -8.14 7.12
CA THR A 42 -4.42 -9.59 7.15
C THR A 42 -3.05 -10.26 7.17
N ARG A 43 -2.99 -11.47 7.75
CA ARG A 43 -1.79 -12.31 7.76
C ARG A 43 -2.03 -13.63 7.05
N GLU A 44 -3.28 -13.95 6.80
CA GLU A 44 -3.68 -15.22 6.18
C GLU A 44 -4.23 -14.99 4.79
N GLY A 45 -4.23 -16.01 3.99
CA GLY A 45 -4.67 -15.94 2.61
C GLY A 45 -3.54 -15.52 1.69
N GLY A 46 -3.84 -14.92 0.59
CA GLY A 46 -2.85 -14.51 -0.43
C GLY A 46 -2.10 -13.23 -0.08
N VAL A 47 -2.16 -12.25 -0.96
CA VAL A 47 -1.51 -10.96 -0.74
C VAL A 47 -2.14 -10.28 0.48
N PRO A 48 -1.34 -9.77 1.42
CA PRO A 48 -1.87 -9.04 2.57
C PRO A 48 -2.72 -7.84 2.16
N LEU A 49 -3.80 -7.61 2.91
CA LEU A 49 -4.67 -6.46 2.73
C LEU A 49 -4.56 -5.58 3.98
N GLY A 50 -4.35 -4.29 3.79
CA GLY A 50 -4.23 -3.34 4.88
C GLY A 50 -5.43 -2.42 4.96
N LEU A 51 -5.76 -2.00 6.18
CA LEU A 51 -6.79 -1.00 6.45
C LEU A 51 -6.18 0.10 7.31
N HIS A 52 -6.39 1.34 6.92
CA HIS A 52 -5.97 2.50 7.71
C HIS A 52 -6.99 3.62 7.62
N GLU A 53 -6.93 4.55 8.55
CA GLU A 53 -7.80 5.71 8.52
C GLU A 53 -7.44 6.60 7.33
N ARG A 54 -8.46 7.10 6.63
CA ARG A 54 -8.27 8.03 5.52
C ARG A 54 -7.64 9.32 6.05
N ALA A 55 -6.66 9.83 5.32
CA ALA A 55 -5.92 11.03 5.71
C ALA A 55 -5.55 11.83 4.46
N PRO A 56 -5.07 13.07 4.60
CA PRO A 56 -4.75 13.90 3.43
C PRO A 56 -3.46 13.55 2.71
N GLY A 57 -2.62 12.67 3.25
CA GLY A 57 -1.37 12.30 2.65
C GLY A 57 -1.52 11.61 1.29
N PRO A 58 -0.48 11.60 0.45
CA PRO A 58 -0.57 11.08 -0.90
C PRO A 58 -0.87 9.58 -0.98
N GLY A 59 -0.52 8.81 0.04
CA GLY A 59 -0.83 7.38 0.09
C GLY A 59 -2.05 7.05 0.92
N ASP A 60 -2.77 8.05 1.44
CA ASP A 60 -3.81 7.85 2.44
C ASP A 60 -5.23 8.03 1.92
N ARG A 61 -5.39 8.41 0.66
CA ARG A 61 -6.72 8.77 0.10
C ARG A 61 -7.35 7.68 -0.74
N PHE A 62 -6.55 6.84 -1.34
CA PHE A 62 -6.99 5.87 -2.34
C PHE A 62 -6.55 4.48 -1.98
N SER A 63 -7.24 3.48 -2.52
CA SER A 63 -6.74 2.11 -2.45
C SER A 63 -5.46 2.03 -3.27
N LEU A 64 -4.44 1.41 -2.71
CA LEU A 64 -3.13 1.34 -3.34
C LEU A 64 -2.59 -0.07 -3.38
N PRO A 65 -2.21 -0.57 -4.56
CA PRO A 65 -1.35 -1.74 -4.61
C PRO A 65 0.08 -1.32 -4.32
N TYR A 66 0.77 -2.09 -3.48
CA TYR A 66 2.19 -1.91 -3.19
C TYR A 66 2.98 -3.05 -3.79
N PHE A 67 4.12 -2.71 -4.37
CA PHE A 67 5.03 -3.69 -4.96
C PHE A 67 6.34 -3.69 -4.19
N ASP A 68 6.85 -4.88 -3.93
CA ASP A 68 8.12 -5.06 -3.23
C ASP A 68 9.26 -4.96 -4.24
N VAL A 69 10.21 -4.09 -3.93
CA VAL A 69 11.41 -3.89 -4.78
C VAL A 69 12.66 -4.01 -3.92
N ALA A 70 13.75 -4.41 -4.54
CA ALA A 70 15.02 -4.56 -3.84
C ALA A 70 15.63 -3.21 -3.47
N ASP A 71 15.44 -2.20 -4.32
CA ASP A 71 16.03 -0.86 -4.16
C ASP A 71 15.01 0.18 -4.60
N VAL A 72 14.47 0.91 -3.63
CA VAL A 72 13.44 1.92 -3.91
C VAL A 72 13.98 3.04 -4.78
N ALA A 73 15.19 3.54 -4.48
CA ALA A 73 15.77 4.65 -5.25
C ALA A 73 15.94 4.29 -6.73
N GLU A 74 16.44 3.10 -7.00
CA GLU A 74 16.59 2.62 -8.37
C GLU A 74 15.23 2.45 -9.06
N ALA A 75 14.25 1.92 -8.33
CA ALA A 75 12.91 1.75 -8.87
C ALA A 75 12.25 3.08 -9.21
N LEU A 76 12.49 4.13 -8.41
CA LEU A 76 11.96 5.46 -8.70
C LEU A 76 12.53 6.05 -9.99
N VAL A 77 13.81 5.85 -10.25
CA VAL A 77 14.41 6.26 -11.52
C VAL A 77 13.73 5.54 -12.67
N ARG A 78 13.50 4.24 -12.50
CA ARG A 78 12.83 3.43 -13.53
C ARG A 78 11.40 3.87 -13.78
N VAL A 79 10.67 4.22 -12.73
CA VAL A 79 9.31 4.77 -12.86
C VAL A 79 9.30 5.99 -13.78
N GLN A 80 10.22 6.91 -13.56
CA GLN A 80 10.30 8.12 -14.37
C GLN A 80 10.71 7.84 -15.81
N GLU A 81 11.65 6.93 -16.02
CA GLU A 81 12.06 6.52 -17.36
C GLU A 81 10.91 5.92 -18.16
N LEU A 82 10.00 5.24 -17.48
CA LEU A 82 8.85 4.57 -18.12
C LEU A 82 7.64 5.48 -18.29
N GLY A 83 7.75 6.76 -17.90
CA GLY A 83 6.67 7.73 -18.08
C GLY A 83 5.76 7.88 -16.88
N GLY A 84 6.13 7.32 -15.74
CA GLY A 84 5.39 7.51 -14.49
C GLY A 84 5.86 8.74 -13.73
N GLU A 85 5.26 8.94 -12.56
CA GLU A 85 5.54 10.09 -11.71
C GLU A 85 5.85 9.64 -10.29
N VAL A 86 6.83 10.26 -9.65
CA VAL A 86 7.12 10.07 -8.23
C VAL A 86 6.34 11.14 -7.46
N VAL A 87 5.37 10.71 -6.65
CA VAL A 87 4.53 11.63 -5.86
C VAL A 87 5.15 11.89 -4.49
N HIS A 88 5.60 10.82 -3.84
CA HIS A 88 6.22 10.91 -2.52
C HIS A 88 7.46 10.02 -2.50
N PRO A 89 8.66 10.58 -2.64
CA PRO A 89 9.88 9.78 -2.59
C PRO A 89 10.21 9.38 -1.15
N GLY A 90 10.80 8.19 -0.99
CA GLY A 90 11.22 7.72 0.31
C GLY A 90 12.23 6.60 0.15
N GLU A 91 12.95 6.28 1.22
CA GLU A 91 13.99 5.26 1.18
C GLU A 91 13.44 3.85 1.35
N ARG A 92 12.40 3.68 2.17
CA ARG A 92 11.80 2.39 2.46
C ARG A 92 10.49 2.16 1.73
N TRP A 93 9.78 3.24 1.42
CA TRP A 93 8.56 3.19 0.64
C TRP A 93 8.37 4.50 -0.09
N ALA A 94 7.64 4.46 -1.18
CA ALA A 94 7.37 5.63 -2.01
C ALA A 94 6.00 5.49 -2.64
N ILE A 95 5.38 6.63 -2.96
CA ILE A 95 4.10 6.68 -3.67
C ILE A 95 4.36 7.24 -5.06
N CYS A 96 3.81 6.57 -6.07
CA CYS A 96 4.00 6.92 -7.47
C CYS A 96 2.67 6.92 -8.21
N ARG A 97 2.70 7.38 -9.45
CA ARG A 97 1.62 7.19 -10.41
C ARG A 97 2.20 6.54 -11.65
N ASP A 98 1.42 5.68 -12.27
CA ASP A 98 1.84 5.06 -13.52
C ASP A 98 1.68 6.04 -14.69
N SER A 99 1.91 5.59 -15.92
CA SER A 99 1.83 6.42 -17.11
C SER A 99 0.44 7.01 -17.36
N GLU A 100 -0.58 6.42 -16.78
CA GLU A 100 -1.98 6.85 -16.94
C GLU A 100 -2.51 7.59 -15.71
N GLY A 101 -1.64 7.85 -14.72
CA GLY A 101 -2.02 8.57 -13.51
C GLY A 101 -2.56 7.72 -12.37
N SER A 102 -2.53 6.40 -12.48
CA SER A 102 -3.02 5.53 -11.42
C SER A 102 -1.99 5.42 -10.28
N PRO A 103 -2.43 5.59 -9.03
CA PRO A 103 -1.50 5.55 -7.90
C PRO A 103 -1.08 4.13 -7.52
N PHE A 104 0.16 3.98 -7.10
CA PHE A 104 0.69 2.75 -6.53
C PHE A 104 1.85 3.06 -5.59
N GLY A 105 2.21 2.07 -4.79
CA GLY A 105 3.33 2.20 -3.87
C GLY A 105 4.46 1.24 -4.21
N LEU A 106 5.65 1.63 -3.82
CA LEU A 106 6.84 0.78 -3.86
C LEU A 106 7.37 0.68 -2.43
N ALA A 107 7.80 -0.49 -2.05
CA ALA A 107 8.34 -0.71 -0.71
C ALA A 107 9.48 -1.70 -0.77
N ARG A 108 10.40 -1.59 0.18
CA ARG A 108 11.47 -2.54 0.37
C ARG A 108 11.13 -3.38 1.59
N SER A 109 11.05 -4.66 1.41
CA SER A 109 10.84 -5.61 2.50
C SER A 109 12.12 -5.87 3.29
#